data_52212e44006e0b9c82bda3e9aa242fba
#
_entry.id   52212e44006e0b9c82bda3e9aa242fba
#
_cell.length_a   1.000
_cell.length_b   1.000
_cell.length_c   1.000
_cell.angle_alpha   90.00
_cell.angle_beta   90.00
_cell.angle_gamma   90.00
#
_symmetry.space_group_name_H-M   'P 1'
#
loop_
_entity.id
_entity.type
_entity.pdbx_description
1 polymer ?
#
loop_
_entity_poly.entity_id
_entity_poly.type
_entity_poly.pdbx_seq_one_letter_code
_entity_poly.pdbx_strand_id
1 'polypeptide(L)'
;MPQGIAEVNEINIWWEDFGDSSNPTVLLIMGANANCMQWPIEFINPLVEAGFHVVRFDNRDVGKSTWLYKEGFISKIAKLLPLSISKYLISFAFNVVTDDEGNFTASEQSSKAKYDLSDMAKDAVSLMDHLGIDKAHVVGASMGGMITQVIGLDHPERALSLTPIMSSPGMGDPELSTMTPALIEGMKESFMMNIQGNYEDGVVRIYKELTGSRFPFNEENFREKMKPVMEHGHNPHSGHGDAVGASPNRRSRLKEINLPTLVIHGTEDAILPLDHGQAIADGIQNSQMMIMEGVGHELPEELNGEVISRLVEHFKSA
;
A
#
# COMPACT_ATOMS: atom_id res chain seq x y z
N MET A 1 -0.66 11.12 22.44
CA MET A 1 0.18 10.62 21.33
C MET A 1 0.59 11.82 20.52
N PRO A 2 1.87 12.06 20.29
CA PRO A 2 2.33 13.11 19.38
C PRO A 2 1.80 12.87 17.97
N GLN A 3 1.40 13.93 17.30
CA GLN A 3 1.00 13.94 15.89
C GLN A 3 1.28 15.32 15.32
N GLY A 4 1.50 15.41 14.04
CA GLY A 4 1.82 16.69 13.42
C GLY A 4 1.87 16.67 11.91
N ILE A 5 2.32 17.78 11.38
CA ILE A 5 2.63 17.95 9.96
C ILE A 5 4.13 18.19 9.82
N ALA A 6 4.78 17.41 8.98
CA ALA A 6 6.15 17.62 8.56
C ALA A 6 6.16 18.28 7.17
N GLU A 7 6.86 19.40 7.02
CA GLU A 7 7.12 20.00 5.71
C GLU A 7 8.38 19.35 5.13
N VAL A 8 8.20 18.47 4.14
CA VAL A 8 9.29 17.69 3.51
C VAL A 8 9.08 17.66 2.00
N ASN A 9 10.14 17.74 1.22
CA ASN A 9 10.10 17.65 -0.24
C ASN A 9 9.01 18.52 -0.89
N GLU A 10 8.85 19.75 -0.41
CA GLU A 10 7.85 20.75 -0.87
C GLU A 10 6.38 20.33 -0.66
N ILE A 11 6.13 19.35 0.20
CA ILE A 11 4.79 18.88 0.58
C ILE A 11 4.65 18.77 2.10
N ASN A 12 3.41 18.72 2.57
CA ASN A 12 3.06 18.43 3.95
C ASN A 12 2.76 16.93 4.11
N ILE A 13 3.42 16.28 5.04
CA ILE A 13 3.18 14.89 5.44
C ILE A 13 2.59 14.88 6.85
N TRP A 14 1.40 14.33 7.01
CA TRP A 14 0.82 14.08 8.32
C TRP A 14 1.37 12.80 8.92
N TRP A 15 1.69 12.83 10.21
CA TRP A 15 2.24 11.70 10.96
C TRP A 15 1.70 11.64 12.38
N GLU A 16 1.80 10.45 12.97
CA GLU A 16 1.48 10.16 14.37
C GLU A 16 2.46 9.11 14.90
N ASP A 17 2.91 9.24 16.15
CA ASP A 17 3.81 8.30 16.78
C ASP A 17 3.28 7.74 18.10
N PHE A 18 3.84 6.60 18.51
CA PHE A 18 3.41 5.81 19.64
C PHE A 18 4.63 5.23 20.36
N GLY A 19 4.55 5.17 21.68
CA GLY A 19 5.62 4.64 22.53
C GLY A 19 6.69 5.69 22.87
N ASP A 20 7.83 5.19 23.33
CA ASP A 20 8.96 6.03 23.73
C ASP A 20 9.91 6.22 22.53
N SER A 21 10.15 7.47 22.14
CA SER A 21 11.03 7.83 21.01
C SER A 21 12.49 7.46 21.21
N SER A 22 12.91 7.07 22.43
CA SER A 22 14.24 6.53 22.69
C SER A 22 14.41 5.06 22.29
N ASN A 23 13.30 4.36 22.01
CA ASN A 23 13.30 2.98 21.56
C ASN A 23 13.58 2.86 20.04
N PRO A 24 14.00 1.67 19.56
CA PRO A 24 14.11 1.43 18.11
C PRO A 24 12.79 1.71 17.40
N THR A 25 12.86 2.46 16.29
CA THR A 25 11.67 2.88 15.56
C THR A 25 11.20 1.84 14.55
N VAL A 26 9.88 1.65 14.47
CA VAL A 26 9.17 0.96 13.38
C VAL A 26 8.41 2.01 12.57
N LEU A 27 8.75 2.17 11.30
CA LEU A 27 8.09 3.05 10.36
C LEU A 27 7.08 2.26 9.52
N LEU A 28 5.79 2.62 9.62
CA LEU A 28 4.68 1.95 8.94
C LEU A 28 4.26 2.73 7.69
N ILE A 29 4.42 2.11 6.50
CA ILE A 29 4.09 2.70 5.20
C ILE A 29 2.86 1.98 4.63
N MET A 30 1.76 2.71 4.42
CA MET A 30 0.52 2.14 3.92
C MET A 30 0.52 2.01 2.39
N GLY A 31 -0.40 1.16 1.89
CA GLY A 31 -0.59 0.86 0.48
C GLY A 31 -1.29 1.95 -0.32
N ALA A 32 -1.55 1.65 -1.59
CA ALA A 32 -2.15 2.59 -2.53
C ALA A 32 -3.57 3.00 -2.12
N ASN A 33 -3.88 4.30 -2.26
CA ASN A 33 -5.19 4.91 -1.97
C ASN A 33 -5.65 4.78 -0.51
N ALA A 34 -4.80 4.28 0.38
CA ALA A 34 -5.09 4.08 1.79
C ALA A 34 -4.31 5.08 2.65
N ASN A 35 -4.95 5.66 3.65
CA ASN A 35 -4.27 6.48 4.65
C ASN A 35 -3.77 5.62 5.83
N CYS A 36 -2.96 6.21 6.69
CA CYS A 36 -2.28 5.50 7.76
C CYS A 36 -3.21 4.97 8.86
N MET A 37 -4.50 5.37 8.90
CA MET A 37 -5.47 4.82 9.84
C MET A 37 -5.78 3.33 9.57
N GLN A 38 -5.42 2.82 8.38
CA GLN A 38 -5.49 1.38 8.10
C GLN A 38 -4.41 0.55 8.80
N TRP A 39 -3.44 1.19 9.48
CA TRP A 39 -2.66 0.57 10.54
C TRP A 39 -3.42 0.77 11.86
N PRO A 40 -4.24 -0.19 12.32
CA PRO A 40 -5.10 0.01 13.48
C PRO A 40 -4.30 -0.02 14.78
N ILE A 41 -4.87 0.55 15.82
CA ILE A 41 -4.24 0.60 17.15
C ILE A 41 -3.97 -0.80 17.71
N GLU A 42 -4.82 -1.77 17.37
CA GLU A 42 -4.68 -3.19 17.73
C GLU A 42 -3.44 -3.85 17.10
N PHE A 43 -2.93 -3.30 16.00
CA PHE A 43 -1.66 -3.71 15.40
C PHE A 43 -0.47 -2.95 16.02
N ILE A 44 -0.65 -1.67 16.35
CA ILE A 44 0.41 -0.78 16.83
C ILE A 44 0.75 -1.04 18.31
N ASN A 45 -0.26 -1.13 19.19
CA ASN A 45 -0.04 -1.26 20.63
C ASN A 45 0.85 -2.45 21.02
N PRO A 46 0.69 -3.65 20.46
CA PRO A 46 1.58 -4.76 20.80
C PRO A 46 3.05 -4.53 20.39
N LEU A 47 3.32 -3.76 19.33
CA LEU A 47 4.68 -3.37 18.97
C LEU A 47 5.27 -2.40 20.00
N VAL A 48 4.45 -1.45 20.49
CA VAL A 48 4.85 -0.53 21.58
C VAL A 48 5.10 -1.29 22.87
N GLU A 49 4.24 -2.24 23.22
CA GLU A 49 4.41 -3.11 24.40
C GLU A 49 5.65 -4.00 24.28
N ALA A 50 6.07 -4.37 23.06
CA ALA A 50 7.30 -5.10 22.81
C ALA A 50 8.57 -4.23 22.89
N GLY A 51 8.43 -2.91 23.14
CA GLY A 51 9.52 -1.95 23.37
C GLY A 51 9.96 -1.21 22.12
N PHE A 52 9.07 -1.02 21.14
CA PHE A 52 9.36 -0.21 19.94
C PHE A 52 8.67 1.15 20.00
N HIS A 53 9.31 2.15 19.38
CA HIS A 53 8.68 3.40 18.97
C HIS A 53 8.04 3.18 17.61
N VAL A 54 6.75 3.47 17.43
CA VAL A 54 6.03 3.20 16.18
C VAL A 54 5.59 4.52 15.55
N VAL A 55 5.91 4.73 14.28
CA VAL A 55 5.48 5.88 13.49
C VAL A 55 4.62 5.42 12.32
N ARG A 56 3.42 5.98 12.17
CA ARG A 56 2.60 5.88 10.97
C ARG A 56 2.39 7.25 10.36
N PHE A 57 2.27 7.31 9.05
CA PHE A 57 2.07 8.58 8.33
C PHE A 57 1.22 8.39 7.08
N ASP A 58 0.62 9.46 6.63
CA ASP A 58 -0.09 9.49 5.35
C ASP A 58 0.90 9.72 4.22
N ASN A 59 0.95 8.82 3.26
CA ASN A 59 1.63 9.09 2.00
C ASN A 59 1.06 10.36 1.33
N ARG A 60 1.83 10.99 0.41
CA ARG A 60 1.28 12.04 -0.44
C ARG A 60 -0.02 11.58 -1.11
N ASP A 61 -0.94 12.48 -1.41
CA ASP A 61 -2.25 12.24 -2.04
C ASP A 61 -3.30 11.50 -1.20
N VAL A 62 -3.05 11.17 0.05
CA VAL A 62 -4.05 10.56 0.94
C VAL A 62 -4.11 11.22 2.31
N GLY A 63 -5.17 10.96 3.06
CA GLY A 63 -5.35 11.41 4.43
C GLY A 63 -5.26 12.94 4.56
N LYS A 64 -4.46 13.37 5.53
CA LYS A 64 -4.20 14.79 5.82
C LYS A 64 -2.90 15.31 5.20
N SER A 65 -2.19 14.48 4.44
CA SER A 65 -1.02 14.89 3.67
C SER A 65 -1.42 15.70 2.42
N THR A 66 -0.46 16.34 1.75
CA THR A 66 -0.72 17.15 0.55
C THR A 66 -1.31 16.31 -0.58
N TRP A 67 -2.42 16.77 -1.15
CA TRP A 67 -3.04 16.19 -2.33
C TRP A 67 -2.56 16.91 -3.60
N LEU A 68 -1.72 16.25 -4.38
CA LEU A 68 -1.19 16.73 -5.66
C LEU A 68 -2.17 16.46 -6.81
N TYR A 69 -2.93 15.36 -6.72
CA TYR A 69 -3.98 15.01 -7.68
C TYR A 69 -5.35 15.42 -7.12
N LYS A 70 -6.16 15.99 -7.99
CA LYS A 70 -7.51 16.47 -7.70
C LYS A 70 -8.45 16.04 -8.80
N GLU A 71 -9.76 16.06 -8.54
CA GLU A 71 -10.77 15.72 -9.52
C GLU A 71 -10.57 16.48 -10.82
N GLY A 72 -10.33 15.74 -11.91
CA GLY A 72 -10.14 16.29 -13.26
C GLY A 72 -11.45 16.78 -13.88
N PHE A 73 -11.35 17.67 -14.89
CA PHE A 73 -12.49 18.21 -15.61
C PHE A 73 -13.35 17.12 -16.28
N ILE A 74 -12.71 16.09 -16.82
CA ILE A 74 -13.40 14.95 -17.48
C ILE A 74 -14.23 14.15 -16.47
N SER A 75 -13.72 13.90 -15.27
CA SER A 75 -14.45 13.23 -14.19
C SER A 75 -15.72 14.02 -13.81
N LYS A 76 -15.61 15.36 -13.71
CA LYS A 76 -16.76 16.23 -13.44
C LYS A 76 -17.82 16.14 -14.51
N ILE A 77 -17.42 16.10 -15.79
CA ILE A 77 -18.38 15.94 -16.92
C ILE A 77 -19.00 14.55 -16.90
N ALA A 78 -18.23 13.50 -16.62
CA ALA A 78 -18.74 12.13 -16.60
C ALA A 78 -19.87 11.94 -15.58
N LYS A 79 -19.82 12.65 -14.44
CA LYS A 79 -20.90 12.66 -13.44
C LYS A 79 -22.21 13.30 -13.93
N LEU A 80 -22.14 14.14 -14.96
CA LEU A 80 -23.31 14.82 -15.55
C LEU A 80 -23.93 14.03 -16.70
N LEU A 81 -23.27 12.98 -17.19
CA LEU A 81 -23.76 12.17 -18.30
C LEU A 81 -24.79 11.12 -17.83
N PRO A 82 -25.74 10.72 -18.70
CA PRO A 82 -26.60 9.59 -18.43
C PRO A 82 -25.79 8.33 -18.11
N LEU A 83 -26.25 7.54 -17.14
CA LEU A 83 -25.56 6.37 -16.62
C LEU A 83 -25.13 5.38 -17.70
N SER A 84 -25.97 5.20 -18.76
CA SER A 84 -25.66 4.33 -19.90
C SER A 84 -24.43 4.79 -20.69
N ILE A 85 -24.24 6.11 -20.83
CA ILE A 85 -23.09 6.69 -21.53
C ILE A 85 -21.84 6.56 -20.64
N SER A 86 -21.98 6.85 -19.35
CA SER A 86 -20.86 6.71 -18.39
C SER A 86 -20.38 5.26 -18.33
N LYS A 87 -21.28 4.27 -18.28
CA LYS A 87 -20.96 2.83 -18.35
C LYS A 87 -20.16 2.47 -19.60
N TYR A 88 -20.60 2.93 -20.76
CA TYR A 88 -19.91 2.66 -22.02
C TYR A 88 -18.49 3.25 -22.05
N LEU A 89 -18.33 4.52 -21.62
CA LEU A 89 -17.03 5.19 -21.57
C LEU A 89 -16.07 4.53 -20.59
N ILE A 90 -16.57 4.06 -19.45
CA ILE A 90 -15.76 3.37 -18.44
C ILE A 90 -15.33 2.00 -18.96
N SER A 91 -16.26 1.21 -19.51
CA SER A 91 -15.91 -0.08 -20.10
C SER A 91 -14.86 0.08 -21.19
N PHE A 92 -14.99 1.10 -22.03
CA PHE A 92 -14.00 1.44 -23.06
C PHE A 92 -12.64 1.83 -22.44
N ALA A 93 -12.64 2.68 -21.42
CA ALA A 93 -11.42 3.10 -20.74
C ALA A 93 -10.68 1.93 -20.08
N PHE A 94 -11.41 1.01 -19.42
CA PHE A 94 -10.81 -0.19 -18.84
C PHE A 94 -10.27 -1.15 -19.90
N ASN A 95 -10.94 -1.30 -21.04
CA ASN A 95 -10.46 -2.15 -22.14
C ASN A 95 -9.23 -1.56 -22.86
N VAL A 96 -9.00 -0.25 -22.75
CA VAL A 96 -7.78 0.41 -23.27
C VAL A 96 -6.60 0.25 -22.31
N VAL A 97 -6.88 0.03 -21.03
CA VAL A 97 -5.86 -0.10 -19.96
C VAL A 97 -5.51 -1.58 -19.70
N THR A 98 -6.34 -2.52 -20.18
CA THR A 98 -6.05 -3.96 -20.08
C THR A 98 -5.90 -4.54 -21.48
N ASP A 99 -4.96 -5.48 -21.66
CA ASP A 99 -4.88 -6.31 -22.87
C ASP A 99 -6.04 -7.31 -22.95
N ASP A 100 -6.12 -8.10 -24.05
CA ASP A 100 -7.15 -9.12 -24.24
C ASP A 100 -7.11 -10.24 -23.18
N GLU A 101 -6.00 -10.37 -22.45
CA GLU A 101 -5.79 -11.32 -21.35
C GLU A 101 -6.10 -10.71 -19.97
N GLY A 102 -6.47 -9.41 -19.93
CA GLY A 102 -6.80 -8.70 -18.70
C GLY A 102 -5.61 -8.12 -17.96
N ASN A 103 -4.41 -8.16 -18.54
CA ASN A 103 -3.22 -7.55 -17.94
C ASN A 103 -3.26 -6.04 -18.09
N PHE A 104 -2.91 -5.31 -17.05
CA PHE A 104 -2.69 -3.88 -17.16
C PHE A 104 -1.53 -3.60 -18.12
N THR A 105 -1.85 -3.06 -19.27
CA THR A 105 -0.81 -2.51 -20.15
C THR A 105 -0.29 -1.23 -19.52
N ALA A 106 1.05 -1.11 -19.43
CA ALA A 106 1.68 0.14 -19.02
C ALA A 106 1.20 1.25 -19.95
N SER A 107 0.22 2.01 -19.50
CA SER A 107 -0.39 3.05 -20.31
C SER A 107 0.62 4.19 -20.53
N GLU A 108 0.49 4.93 -21.63
CA GLU A 108 1.16 6.23 -21.85
C GLU A 108 0.90 7.22 -20.69
N GLN A 109 -0.02 6.90 -19.78
CA GLN A 109 -0.36 7.60 -18.57
C GLN A 109 0.77 7.60 -17.54
N SER A 110 1.62 6.55 -17.50
CA SER A 110 2.79 6.50 -16.63
C SER A 110 3.82 7.59 -16.92
N SER A 111 3.88 8.08 -18.18
CA SER A 111 4.75 9.19 -18.59
C SER A 111 4.29 10.57 -18.06
N LYS A 112 3.10 10.67 -17.47
CA LYS A 112 2.49 11.90 -16.93
C LYS A 112 2.38 11.89 -15.41
N ALA A 113 2.90 10.87 -14.74
CA ALA A 113 2.89 10.81 -13.28
C ALA A 113 3.62 12.03 -12.70
N LYS A 114 3.03 12.65 -11.67
CA LYS A 114 3.63 13.81 -11.00
C LYS A 114 4.73 13.44 -10.02
N TYR A 115 4.80 12.16 -9.65
CA TYR A 115 5.77 11.57 -8.74
C TYR A 115 5.81 10.05 -8.98
N ASP A 116 6.83 9.42 -8.46
CA ASP A 116 7.02 7.98 -8.47
C ASP A 116 7.29 7.41 -7.06
N LEU A 117 7.58 6.12 -6.94
CA LEU A 117 7.88 5.50 -5.65
C LEU A 117 9.21 5.97 -5.06
N SER A 118 10.13 6.49 -5.87
CA SER A 118 11.38 7.09 -5.36
C SER A 118 11.11 8.40 -4.64
N ASP A 119 10.18 9.21 -5.14
CA ASP A 119 9.74 10.42 -4.43
C ASP A 119 9.05 10.10 -3.12
N MET A 120 8.21 9.04 -3.09
CA MET A 120 7.53 8.59 -1.87
C MET A 120 8.52 7.99 -0.84
N ALA A 121 9.57 7.31 -1.29
CA ALA A 121 10.64 6.84 -0.42
C ALA A 121 11.42 8.02 0.19
N LYS A 122 11.71 9.06 -0.59
CA LYS A 122 12.32 10.30 -0.08
C LYS A 122 11.43 11.00 0.95
N ASP A 123 10.09 10.99 0.77
CA ASP A 123 9.18 11.54 1.77
C ASP A 123 9.30 10.81 3.11
N ALA A 124 9.31 9.48 3.07
CA ALA A 124 9.46 8.66 4.27
C ALA A 124 10.79 8.92 4.97
N VAL A 125 11.90 9.00 4.22
CA VAL A 125 13.23 9.31 4.75
C VAL A 125 13.30 10.73 5.32
N SER A 126 12.73 11.71 4.60
CA SER A 126 12.70 13.10 5.08
C SER A 126 11.80 13.28 6.30
N LEU A 127 10.73 12.49 6.43
CA LEU A 127 9.93 12.43 7.65
C LEU A 127 10.77 11.90 8.83
N MET A 128 11.59 10.87 8.62
CA MET A 128 12.51 10.38 9.65
C MET A 128 13.48 11.49 10.08
N ASP A 129 14.03 12.28 9.13
CA ASP A 129 14.90 13.42 9.44
C ASP A 129 14.16 14.46 10.29
N HIS A 130 12.93 14.79 9.93
CA HIS A 130 12.08 15.73 10.68
C HIS A 130 11.84 15.27 12.12
N LEU A 131 11.70 13.97 12.33
CA LEU A 131 11.47 13.35 13.64
C LEU A 131 12.77 13.04 14.43
N GLY A 132 13.94 13.28 13.84
CA GLY A 132 15.22 12.94 14.45
C GLY A 132 15.50 11.44 14.51
N ILE A 133 14.88 10.65 13.63
CA ILE A 133 15.06 9.19 13.53
C ILE A 133 16.20 8.90 12.57
N ASP A 134 17.31 8.36 13.06
CA ASP A 134 18.45 7.98 12.23
C ASP A 134 18.12 6.75 11.35
N LYS A 135 17.63 5.68 11.98
CA LYS A 135 17.26 4.42 11.31
C LYS A 135 15.96 3.86 11.86
N ALA A 136 15.24 3.11 11.03
CA ALA A 136 14.01 2.44 11.43
C ALA A 136 13.90 1.02 10.85
N HIS A 137 13.14 0.15 11.51
CA HIS A 137 12.56 -1.03 10.89
C HIS A 137 11.44 -0.56 9.95
N VAL A 138 11.59 -0.76 8.65
CA VAL A 138 10.64 -0.24 7.66
C VAL A 138 9.65 -1.35 7.29
N VAL A 139 8.37 -1.13 7.62
CA VAL A 139 7.27 -2.07 7.34
C VAL A 139 6.31 -1.42 6.36
N GLY A 140 6.07 -2.06 5.24
CA GLY A 140 5.19 -1.50 4.21
C GLY A 140 4.21 -2.51 3.66
N ALA A 141 2.93 -2.11 3.54
CA ALA A 141 1.88 -2.93 2.95
C ALA A 141 1.65 -2.56 1.48
N SER A 142 1.54 -3.56 0.58
CA SER A 142 1.22 -3.36 -0.84
C SER A 142 2.19 -2.37 -1.52
N MET A 143 1.71 -1.23 -2.03
CA MET A 143 2.56 -0.14 -2.51
C MET A 143 3.58 0.32 -1.44
N GLY A 144 3.20 0.33 -0.16
CA GLY A 144 4.13 0.63 0.94
C GLY A 144 5.30 -0.36 0.99
N GLY A 145 5.07 -1.63 0.68
CA GLY A 145 6.13 -2.63 0.55
C GLY A 145 7.01 -2.41 -0.69
N MET A 146 6.48 -1.82 -1.76
CA MET A 146 7.29 -1.37 -2.90
C MET A 146 8.20 -0.19 -2.50
N ILE A 147 7.66 0.77 -1.72
CA ILE A 147 8.43 1.89 -1.16
C ILE A 147 9.52 1.37 -0.21
N THR A 148 9.21 0.36 0.62
CA THR A 148 10.18 -0.31 1.50
C THR A 148 11.37 -0.87 0.72
N GLN A 149 11.12 -1.50 -0.45
CA GLN A 149 12.19 -1.98 -1.34
C GLN A 149 13.02 -0.82 -1.90
N VAL A 150 12.39 0.30 -2.29
CA VAL A 150 13.11 1.50 -2.77
C VAL A 150 14.00 2.06 -1.66
N ILE A 151 13.52 2.13 -0.42
CA ILE A 151 14.35 2.55 0.73
C ILE A 151 15.54 1.62 0.90
N GLY A 152 15.33 0.29 0.83
CA GLY A 152 16.41 -0.69 0.92
C GLY A 152 17.46 -0.60 -0.18
N LEU A 153 17.07 -0.14 -1.38
CA LEU A 153 17.95 0.02 -2.53
C LEU A 153 18.69 1.37 -2.56
N ASP A 154 17.95 2.45 -2.28
CA ASP A 154 18.43 3.81 -2.54
C ASP A 154 18.80 4.56 -1.26
N HIS A 155 18.37 4.07 -0.07
CA HIS A 155 18.64 4.64 1.26
C HIS A 155 18.94 3.55 2.32
N PRO A 156 19.80 2.54 2.02
CA PRO A 156 20.00 1.39 2.92
C PRO A 156 20.53 1.79 4.31
N GLU A 157 21.23 2.92 4.42
CA GLU A 157 21.75 3.46 5.68
C GLU A 157 20.63 3.92 6.64
N ARG A 158 19.41 4.12 6.15
CA ARG A 158 18.26 4.59 6.93
C ARG A 158 17.37 3.46 7.45
N ALA A 159 17.63 2.22 7.06
CA ALA A 159 16.87 1.06 7.51
C ALA A 159 17.70 0.14 8.42
N LEU A 160 17.05 -0.40 9.45
CA LEU A 160 17.53 -1.50 10.27
C LEU A 160 17.15 -2.84 9.64
N SER A 161 15.91 -2.97 9.23
CA SER A 161 15.37 -4.11 8.51
C SER A 161 14.21 -3.71 7.61
N LEU A 162 13.82 -4.57 6.69
CA LEU A 162 12.72 -4.37 5.75
C LEU A 162 11.64 -5.43 5.95
N THR A 163 10.37 -5.01 5.90
CA THR A 163 9.24 -5.95 5.87
C THR A 163 8.22 -5.53 4.82
N PRO A 164 8.38 -5.95 3.55
CA PRO A 164 7.33 -5.83 2.55
C PRO A 164 6.23 -6.86 2.81
N ILE A 165 4.99 -6.39 2.98
CA ILE A 165 3.79 -7.20 3.22
C ILE A 165 2.90 -7.12 1.99
N MET A 166 2.39 -8.25 1.47
CA MET A 166 1.51 -8.34 0.28
C MET A 166 1.97 -7.41 -0.86
N SER A 167 3.25 -7.51 -1.25
CA SER A 167 3.90 -6.56 -2.16
C SER A 167 4.50 -7.22 -3.40
N SER A 168 5.04 -6.41 -4.30
CA SER A 168 5.61 -6.81 -5.59
C SER A 168 6.96 -6.14 -5.83
N PRO A 169 7.88 -6.77 -6.57
CA PRO A 169 9.10 -6.10 -7.05
C PRO A 169 8.82 -5.04 -8.11
N GLY A 170 7.63 -5.04 -8.72
CA GLY A 170 7.19 -4.08 -9.74
C GLY A 170 5.99 -4.61 -10.50
N MET A 171 5.29 -3.72 -11.17
CA MET A 171 4.17 -4.09 -12.03
C MET A 171 4.65 -4.44 -13.44
N GLY A 172 3.85 -5.23 -14.17
CA GLY A 172 4.12 -5.59 -15.56
C GLY A 172 5.31 -6.53 -15.76
N ASP A 173 5.71 -7.29 -14.75
CA ASP A 173 6.70 -8.35 -14.88
C ASP A 173 6.05 -9.55 -15.59
N PRO A 174 6.52 -9.94 -16.81
CA PRO A 174 5.89 -11.01 -17.58
C PRO A 174 6.09 -12.41 -16.97
N GLU A 175 6.95 -12.55 -15.97
CA GLU A 175 7.18 -13.79 -15.26
C GLU A 175 6.34 -13.95 -13.99
N LEU A 176 5.54 -12.93 -13.65
CA LEU A 176 4.67 -12.93 -12.47
C LEU A 176 3.20 -12.97 -12.87
N SER A 177 2.41 -13.60 -12.03
CA SER A 177 0.96 -13.72 -12.22
C SER A 177 0.28 -12.35 -12.19
N THR A 178 -0.83 -12.24 -12.90
CA THR A 178 -1.62 -11.01 -12.96
C THR A 178 -2.79 -11.03 -11.97
N MET A 179 -3.44 -9.89 -11.77
CA MET A 179 -4.65 -9.79 -10.94
C MET A 179 -5.70 -10.80 -11.40
N THR A 180 -6.51 -11.29 -10.45
CA THR A 180 -7.60 -12.19 -10.78
C THR A 180 -8.69 -11.51 -11.60
N PRO A 181 -9.34 -12.21 -12.55
CA PRO A 181 -10.45 -11.65 -13.32
C PRO A 181 -11.62 -11.15 -12.45
N ALA A 182 -11.89 -11.81 -11.32
CA ALA A 182 -12.91 -11.41 -10.36
C ALA A 182 -12.60 -10.03 -9.75
N LEU A 183 -11.34 -9.78 -9.38
CA LEU A 183 -10.93 -8.48 -8.86
C LEU A 183 -11.03 -7.38 -9.91
N ILE A 184 -10.64 -7.65 -11.16
CA ILE A 184 -10.78 -6.68 -12.27
C ILE A 184 -12.24 -6.27 -12.46
N GLU A 185 -13.18 -7.23 -12.41
CA GLU A 185 -14.60 -6.92 -12.49
C GLU A 185 -15.09 -6.13 -11.28
N GLY A 186 -14.66 -6.52 -10.07
CA GLY A 186 -14.94 -5.76 -8.84
C GLY A 186 -14.43 -4.30 -8.90
N MET A 187 -13.27 -4.07 -9.49
CA MET A 187 -12.74 -2.71 -9.70
C MET A 187 -13.59 -1.90 -10.68
N LYS A 188 -14.07 -2.50 -11.78
CA LYS A 188 -15.00 -1.84 -12.71
C LYS A 188 -16.31 -1.46 -12.02
N GLU A 189 -16.89 -2.38 -11.25
CA GLU A 189 -18.11 -2.13 -10.48
C GLU A 189 -17.92 -1.03 -9.44
N SER A 190 -16.82 -1.08 -8.67
CA SER A 190 -16.45 -0.06 -7.69
C SER A 190 -16.31 1.32 -8.33
N PHE A 191 -15.65 1.40 -9.48
CA PHE A 191 -15.49 2.65 -10.21
C PHE A 191 -16.85 3.22 -10.66
N MET A 192 -17.77 2.35 -11.07
CA MET A 192 -19.16 2.73 -11.41
C MET A 192 -19.91 3.28 -10.19
N MET A 193 -19.78 2.62 -9.04
CA MET A 193 -20.39 3.08 -7.79
C MET A 193 -19.83 4.46 -7.37
N ASN A 194 -18.53 4.68 -7.54
CA ASN A 194 -17.88 5.97 -7.25
C ASN A 194 -18.43 7.11 -8.11
N ILE A 195 -18.66 6.88 -9.41
CA ILE A 195 -19.26 7.88 -10.30
C ILE A 195 -20.69 8.20 -9.87
N GLN A 196 -21.42 7.24 -9.34
CA GLN A 196 -22.79 7.43 -8.82
C GLN A 196 -22.83 8.10 -7.45
N GLY A 197 -21.68 8.36 -6.85
CA GLY A 197 -21.59 8.94 -5.50
C GLY A 197 -21.66 7.89 -4.38
N ASN A 198 -21.69 6.59 -4.70
CA ASN A 198 -21.76 5.47 -3.76
C ASN A 198 -20.34 4.96 -3.45
N TYR A 199 -19.47 5.86 -2.98
CA TYR A 199 -18.06 5.58 -2.77
C TYR A 199 -17.83 4.43 -1.78
N GLU A 200 -18.51 4.46 -0.62
CA GLU A 200 -18.33 3.44 0.42
C GLU A 200 -18.67 2.03 -0.08
N ASP A 201 -19.75 1.90 -0.86
CA ASP A 201 -20.14 0.61 -1.44
C ASP A 201 -19.10 0.15 -2.48
N GLY A 202 -18.50 1.08 -3.21
CA GLY A 202 -17.41 0.80 -4.13
C GLY A 202 -16.16 0.24 -3.41
N VAL A 203 -15.83 0.79 -2.24
CA VAL A 203 -14.73 0.29 -1.39
C VAL A 203 -15.06 -1.12 -0.88
N VAL A 204 -16.27 -1.33 -0.34
CA VAL A 204 -16.73 -2.65 0.12
C VAL A 204 -16.64 -3.68 -1.00
N ARG A 205 -17.03 -3.31 -2.23
CA ARG A 205 -16.98 -4.23 -3.38
C ARG A 205 -15.57 -4.71 -3.70
N ILE A 206 -14.56 -3.83 -3.61
CA ILE A 206 -13.16 -4.20 -3.83
C ILE A 206 -12.67 -5.10 -2.70
N TYR A 207 -12.89 -4.70 -1.44
CA TYR A 207 -12.37 -5.45 -0.29
C TYR A 207 -12.95 -6.86 -0.18
N LYS A 208 -14.15 -7.08 -0.71
CA LYS A 208 -14.73 -8.42 -0.85
C LYS A 208 -13.91 -9.35 -1.73
N GLU A 209 -13.28 -8.82 -2.79
CA GLU A 209 -12.41 -9.59 -3.68
C GLU A 209 -10.96 -9.68 -3.17
N LEU A 210 -10.57 -8.77 -2.26
CA LEU A 210 -9.24 -8.78 -1.65
C LEU A 210 -9.16 -9.72 -0.44
N THR A 211 -10.30 -10.07 0.16
CA THR A 211 -10.37 -10.99 1.31
C THR A 211 -10.19 -12.43 0.86
N GLY A 212 -9.35 -13.18 1.57
CA GLY A 212 -9.13 -14.60 1.34
C GLY A 212 -10.24 -15.49 1.92
N SER A 213 -10.12 -16.80 1.70
CA SER A 213 -11.13 -17.79 2.12
C SER A 213 -11.05 -18.16 3.61
N ARG A 214 -9.89 -17.92 4.26
CA ARG A 214 -9.65 -18.34 5.65
C ARG A 214 -10.53 -17.60 6.66
N PHE A 215 -10.73 -16.30 6.45
CA PHE A 215 -11.54 -15.43 7.32
C PHE A 215 -12.60 -14.76 6.46
N PRO A 216 -13.87 -15.23 6.51
CA PRO A 216 -14.93 -14.71 5.67
C PRO A 216 -15.13 -13.20 5.83
N PHE A 217 -15.27 -12.47 4.72
CA PHE A 217 -15.53 -11.04 4.73
C PHE A 217 -16.80 -10.70 5.51
N ASN A 218 -16.67 -9.88 6.54
CA ASN A 218 -17.76 -9.34 7.32
C ASN A 218 -17.94 -7.86 6.97
N GLU A 219 -18.97 -7.57 6.16
CA GLU A 219 -19.22 -6.22 5.66
C GLU A 219 -19.54 -5.22 6.79
N GLU A 220 -20.30 -5.60 7.81
CA GLU A 220 -20.65 -4.71 8.92
C GLU A 220 -19.41 -4.31 9.71
N ASN A 221 -18.58 -5.29 10.09
CA ASN A 221 -17.31 -5.05 10.78
C ASN A 221 -16.35 -4.20 9.91
N PHE A 222 -16.27 -4.49 8.62
CA PHE A 222 -15.46 -3.73 7.69
C PHE A 222 -15.88 -2.25 7.62
N ARG A 223 -17.19 -1.98 7.50
CA ARG A 223 -17.71 -0.61 7.46
C ARG A 223 -17.41 0.15 8.75
N GLU A 224 -17.52 -0.49 9.91
CA GLU A 224 -17.16 0.12 11.19
C GLU A 224 -15.66 0.49 11.26
N LYS A 225 -14.78 -0.40 10.82
CA LYS A 225 -13.32 -0.16 10.78
C LYS A 225 -12.93 0.92 9.77
N MET A 226 -13.68 1.06 8.70
CA MET A 226 -13.42 2.09 7.69
C MET A 226 -13.89 3.49 8.09
N LYS A 227 -14.75 3.66 9.09
CA LYS A 227 -15.20 4.98 9.56
C LYS A 227 -14.04 5.92 9.89
N PRO A 228 -13.10 5.56 10.81
CA PRO A 228 -11.97 6.44 11.13
C PRO A 228 -11.05 6.69 9.91
N VAL A 229 -10.93 5.73 9.00
CA VAL A 229 -10.16 5.89 7.76
C VAL A 229 -10.79 6.96 6.87
N MET A 230 -12.11 6.92 6.70
CA MET A 230 -12.88 7.88 5.90
C MET A 230 -12.88 9.28 6.53
N GLU A 231 -13.07 9.37 7.86
CA GLU A 231 -13.06 10.61 8.61
C GLU A 231 -11.69 11.28 8.62
N HIS A 232 -10.60 10.51 8.60
CA HIS A 232 -9.24 11.04 8.53
C HIS A 232 -8.96 11.75 7.21
N GLY A 233 -9.55 11.29 6.11
CA GLY A 233 -9.48 11.89 4.78
C GLY A 233 -9.22 10.85 3.70
N HIS A 234 -10.05 10.88 2.68
CA HIS A 234 -9.94 10.01 1.52
C HIS A 234 -9.91 10.83 0.24
N ASN A 235 -8.89 10.60 -0.59
CA ASN A 235 -8.77 11.19 -1.93
C ASN A 235 -9.09 10.14 -3.00
N PRO A 236 -10.28 10.16 -3.61
CA PRO A 236 -10.66 9.21 -4.67
C PRO A 236 -9.87 9.43 -5.99
N HIS A 237 -9.06 10.48 -6.06
CA HIS A 237 -8.27 10.86 -7.23
C HIS A 237 -6.77 10.78 -6.96
N SER A 238 -6.37 9.99 -5.96
CA SER A 238 -4.96 9.79 -5.63
C SER A 238 -4.14 9.34 -6.86
N GLY A 239 -2.93 9.86 -7.00
CA GLY A 239 -1.98 9.51 -8.07
C GLY A 239 -1.18 8.24 -7.80
N HIS A 240 -1.52 7.45 -6.79
CA HIS A 240 -0.74 6.26 -6.39
C HIS A 240 -0.63 5.22 -7.50
N GLY A 241 -1.70 4.98 -8.26
CA GLY A 241 -1.67 4.08 -9.42
C GLY A 241 -0.69 4.55 -10.49
N ASP A 242 -0.70 5.85 -10.79
CA ASP A 242 0.25 6.47 -11.75
C ASP A 242 1.68 6.34 -11.23
N ALA A 243 1.92 6.58 -9.92
CA ALA A 243 3.25 6.47 -9.31
C ALA A 243 3.80 5.03 -9.38
N VAL A 244 2.97 4.04 -9.09
CA VAL A 244 3.34 2.62 -9.21
C VAL A 244 3.66 2.27 -10.67
N GLY A 245 2.83 2.70 -11.62
CA GLY A 245 3.03 2.46 -13.05
C GLY A 245 4.26 3.19 -13.64
N ALA A 246 4.62 4.36 -13.09
CA ALA A 246 5.81 5.11 -13.52
C ALA A 246 7.11 4.56 -12.94
N SER A 247 7.02 3.76 -11.88
CA SER A 247 8.19 3.25 -11.17
C SER A 247 8.78 2.01 -11.86
N PRO A 248 10.11 1.93 -12.02
CA PRO A 248 10.74 0.77 -12.64
C PRO A 248 10.52 -0.52 -11.83
N ASN A 249 10.49 -1.64 -12.54
CA ASN A 249 10.54 -2.97 -11.91
C ASN A 249 11.90 -3.13 -11.21
N ARG A 250 11.88 -3.56 -9.94
CA ARG A 250 13.06 -3.66 -9.08
C ARG A 250 13.62 -5.08 -8.97
N ARG A 251 12.97 -6.08 -9.61
CA ARG A 251 13.33 -7.50 -9.47
C ARG A 251 14.81 -7.79 -9.68
N SER A 252 15.39 -7.22 -10.73
CA SER A 252 16.83 -7.41 -11.03
C SER A 252 17.77 -6.75 -10.01
N ARG A 253 17.29 -5.74 -9.30
CA ARG A 253 18.04 -4.99 -8.29
C ARG A 253 17.86 -5.54 -6.86
N LEU A 254 16.89 -6.41 -6.58
CA LEU A 254 16.64 -6.94 -5.23
C LEU A 254 17.89 -7.57 -4.60
N LYS A 255 18.77 -8.18 -5.39
CA LYS A 255 20.07 -8.72 -4.95
C LYS A 255 21.05 -7.67 -4.39
N GLU A 256 20.80 -6.38 -4.61
CA GLU A 256 21.60 -5.28 -4.08
C GLU A 256 21.22 -5.00 -2.61
N ILE A 257 20.05 -5.45 -2.15
CA ILE A 257 19.56 -5.28 -0.77
C ILE A 257 20.32 -6.26 0.12
N ASN A 258 21.07 -5.72 1.09
CA ASN A 258 21.82 -6.49 2.07
C ASN A 258 21.23 -6.40 3.48
N LEU A 259 20.05 -5.78 3.62
CA LEU A 259 19.36 -5.62 4.90
C LEU A 259 18.59 -6.89 5.29
N PRO A 260 18.50 -7.23 6.59
CA PRO A 260 17.59 -8.26 7.05
C PRO A 260 16.18 -7.98 6.51
N THR A 261 15.56 -8.97 5.87
CA THR A 261 14.25 -8.79 5.22
C THR A 261 13.30 -9.91 5.58
N LEU A 262 12.08 -9.56 6.00
CA LEU A 262 10.96 -10.48 6.23
C LEU A 262 9.85 -10.16 5.22
N VAL A 263 9.58 -11.06 4.29
CA VAL A 263 8.45 -10.95 3.36
C VAL A 263 7.23 -11.62 3.98
N ILE A 264 6.07 -10.95 3.99
CA ILE A 264 4.80 -11.51 4.48
C ILE A 264 3.79 -11.47 3.32
N HIS A 265 3.16 -12.61 3.00
CA HIS A 265 2.25 -12.69 1.86
C HIS A 265 1.15 -13.73 2.04
N GLY A 266 -0.06 -13.43 1.56
CA GLY A 266 -1.19 -14.34 1.55
C GLY A 266 -1.22 -15.25 0.32
N THR A 267 -1.67 -16.50 0.46
CA THR A 267 -1.73 -17.45 -0.67
C THR A 267 -2.86 -17.16 -1.65
N GLU A 268 -3.87 -16.39 -1.24
CA GLU A 268 -5.04 -16.05 -2.04
C GLU A 268 -5.08 -14.56 -2.42
N ASP A 269 -3.92 -13.89 -2.43
CA ASP A 269 -3.83 -12.50 -2.85
C ASP A 269 -4.31 -12.35 -4.30
N ALA A 270 -5.42 -11.62 -4.48
CA ALA A 270 -6.08 -11.46 -5.76
C ALA A 270 -5.48 -10.34 -6.63
N ILE A 271 -4.73 -9.41 -6.04
CA ILE A 271 -4.11 -8.27 -6.74
C ILE A 271 -2.65 -8.51 -7.06
N LEU A 272 -1.89 -9.07 -6.11
CA LEU A 272 -0.48 -9.44 -6.24
C LEU A 272 -0.33 -10.89 -5.79
N PRO A 273 -0.58 -11.89 -6.68
CA PRO A 273 -0.50 -13.28 -6.30
C PRO A 273 0.80 -13.68 -5.58
N LEU A 274 0.80 -14.80 -4.87
CA LEU A 274 1.90 -15.23 -3.98
C LEU A 274 3.28 -15.19 -4.63
N ASP A 275 3.38 -15.43 -5.93
CA ASP A 275 4.63 -15.40 -6.69
C ASP A 275 5.32 -14.03 -6.69
N HIS A 276 4.58 -12.94 -6.46
CA HIS A 276 5.17 -11.60 -6.25
C HIS A 276 5.95 -11.54 -4.94
N GLY A 277 5.39 -12.05 -3.85
CA GLY A 277 6.08 -12.15 -2.57
C GLY A 277 7.27 -13.09 -2.63
N GLN A 278 7.11 -14.23 -3.32
CA GLN A 278 8.18 -15.20 -3.55
C GLN A 278 9.34 -14.57 -4.36
N ALA A 279 9.02 -13.79 -5.40
CA ALA A 279 10.03 -13.10 -6.20
C ALA A 279 10.83 -12.08 -5.37
N ILE A 280 10.20 -11.40 -4.40
CA ILE A 280 10.92 -10.52 -3.47
C ILE A 280 11.83 -11.36 -2.56
N ALA A 281 11.31 -12.44 -1.98
CA ALA A 281 12.07 -13.29 -1.07
C ALA A 281 13.26 -13.95 -1.78
N ASP A 282 13.08 -14.49 -2.96
CA ASP A 282 14.15 -15.13 -3.75
C ASP A 282 15.20 -14.12 -4.25
N GLY A 283 14.77 -12.88 -4.48
CA GLY A 283 15.64 -11.82 -4.99
C GLY A 283 16.57 -11.20 -3.93
N ILE A 284 16.17 -11.23 -2.64
CA ILE A 284 16.94 -10.61 -1.55
C ILE A 284 17.71 -11.69 -0.79
N GLN A 285 19.03 -11.55 -0.74
CA GLN A 285 19.88 -12.49 0.00
C GLN A 285 19.55 -12.45 1.50
N ASN A 286 19.43 -13.63 2.13
CA ASN A 286 19.10 -13.81 3.55
C ASN A 286 17.72 -13.28 3.95
N SER A 287 16.79 -13.18 3.01
CA SER A 287 15.41 -12.91 3.33
C SER A 287 14.75 -14.12 4.02
N GLN A 288 13.69 -13.84 4.75
CA GLN A 288 12.78 -14.83 5.33
C GLN A 288 11.38 -14.57 4.77
N MET A 289 10.56 -15.60 4.66
CA MET A 289 9.19 -15.47 4.19
C MET A 289 8.20 -16.06 5.18
N MET A 290 7.13 -15.32 5.46
CA MET A 290 5.95 -15.78 6.20
C MET A 290 4.79 -15.86 5.22
N ILE A 291 4.29 -17.07 4.98
CA ILE A 291 3.13 -17.31 4.11
C ILE A 291 1.89 -17.43 4.98
N MET A 292 0.85 -16.65 4.65
CA MET A 292 -0.44 -16.67 5.32
C MET A 292 -1.43 -17.48 4.47
N GLU A 293 -1.63 -18.74 4.84
CA GLU A 293 -2.52 -19.67 4.11
C GLU A 293 -3.98 -19.22 4.14
N GLY A 294 -4.63 -19.21 2.96
CA GLY A 294 -6.03 -18.80 2.79
C GLY A 294 -6.31 -17.32 3.01
N VAL A 295 -5.27 -16.49 3.09
CA VAL A 295 -5.35 -15.03 3.26
C VAL A 295 -5.19 -14.35 1.91
N GLY A 296 -5.99 -13.32 1.66
CA GLY A 296 -5.94 -12.49 0.47
C GLY A 296 -4.98 -11.31 0.58
N HIS A 297 -5.35 -10.19 -0.06
CA HIS A 297 -4.60 -8.93 0.01
C HIS A 297 -5.00 -8.12 1.25
N GLU A 298 -4.79 -8.69 2.43
CA GLU A 298 -5.23 -8.15 3.71
C GLU A 298 -4.32 -8.57 4.87
N LEU A 299 -4.46 -7.89 6.01
CA LEU A 299 -3.92 -8.33 7.30
C LEU A 299 -5.10 -8.61 8.24
N PRO A 300 -5.56 -9.86 8.33
CA PRO A 300 -6.68 -10.22 9.22
C PRO A 300 -6.30 -10.02 10.68
N GLU A 301 -7.22 -9.44 11.48
CA GLU A 301 -6.99 -9.24 12.93
C GLU A 301 -6.69 -10.53 13.67
N GLU A 302 -7.31 -11.61 13.23
CA GLU A 302 -7.13 -12.95 13.78
C GLU A 302 -5.67 -13.43 13.72
N LEU A 303 -4.89 -12.88 12.78
CA LEU A 303 -3.46 -13.17 12.63
C LEU A 303 -2.55 -12.13 13.27
N ASN A 304 -3.06 -11.04 13.85
CA ASN A 304 -2.24 -10.00 14.47
C ASN A 304 -1.22 -10.58 15.46
N GLY A 305 -1.63 -11.50 16.31
CA GLY A 305 -0.71 -12.12 17.28
C GLY A 305 0.47 -12.85 16.62
N GLU A 306 0.21 -13.59 15.55
CA GLU A 306 1.24 -14.32 14.81
C GLU A 306 2.15 -13.38 14.01
N VAL A 307 1.55 -12.44 13.28
CA VAL A 307 2.28 -11.45 12.47
C VAL A 307 3.16 -10.57 13.35
N ILE A 308 2.62 -10.04 14.44
CA ILE A 308 3.37 -9.17 15.36
C ILE A 308 4.49 -9.93 16.05
N SER A 309 4.25 -11.18 16.51
CA SER A 309 5.31 -12.02 17.07
C SER A 309 6.45 -12.20 16.09
N ARG A 310 6.14 -12.46 14.82
CA ARG A 310 7.12 -12.65 13.76
C ARG A 310 7.88 -11.37 13.43
N LEU A 311 7.19 -10.21 13.43
CA LEU A 311 7.82 -8.88 13.26
C LEU A 311 8.80 -8.59 14.40
N VAL A 312 8.37 -8.78 15.66
CA VAL A 312 9.21 -8.54 16.85
C VAL A 312 10.46 -9.43 16.84
N GLU A 313 10.32 -10.69 16.47
CA GLU A 313 11.45 -11.62 16.33
C GLU A 313 12.43 -11.14 15.26
N HIS A 314 11.89 -10.74 14.09
CA HIS A 314 12.67 -10.18 12.99
C HIS A 314 13.43 -8.91 13.40
N PHE A 315 12.75 -7.96 14.03
CA PHE A 315 13.37 -6.70 14.47
C PHE A 315 14.48 -6.89 15.51
N LYS A 316 14.30 -7.85 16.43
CA LYS A 316 15.32 -8.15 17.45
C LYS A 316 16.54 -8.90 16.90
N SER A 317 16.43 -9.49 15.73
CA SER A 317 17.52 -10.22 15.06
C SER A 317 18.29 -9.39 14.02
N ALA A 318 17.83 -8.16 13.72
CA ALA A 318 18.36 -7.28 12.67
C ALA A 318 19.50 -6.35 13.13
#